data_ab2620dd5fd2864f271e26da86cd8614
#
_entry.id   ab2620dd5fd2864f271e26da86cd8614
#
_cell.length_a   1.000
_cell.length_b   1.000
_cell.length_c   1.000
_cell.angle_alpha   90.00
_cell.angle_beta   90.00
_cell.angle_gamma   90.00
#
_symmetry.space_group_name_H-M   'P 1'
#
loop_
_entity.id
_entity.type
_entity.pdbx_description
1 polymer ?
#
loop_
_entity_poly.entity_id
_entity_poly.type
_entity_poly.pdbx_seq_one_letter_code
_entity_poly.pdbx_strand_id
1 'polypeptide(L)'
;TRWFGAPGALIWLIAWLLIALILLIDLSMAEVTSGVSKVFKAMHNQISRLKSKQAARKAAQQAITAPAPAPSEEVAAPRNGSNQPAQSVPSTPLMPASQRAHPWVLPNPEDILAPVTVATPDSENDHDRARVIEETLRSFNTPVHVVEIRRGPAITLFGVEPDYIESRNGKTRVRVSNIVHLADDLAMALKASRIRIQAPVPGKGYVGIEVPNQKTELVSLLEIVQSPSFATNPDPLKFALGKNVAGQPFTASLADMPHLLIAGTTNSGKSVCVNAILASYLLTLTPDQIRFVLVDPKRVELTSYNGIPHLLAPVIVDAEKVVGALQWMLREMDLRYRMFAESGVRNLVEYNQLKAAEGE
;
A
#
# COMPACT_ATOMS: atom_id res chain seq x y z
N THR A 1 -10.57 34.38 21.27
CA THR A 1 -11.00 35.38 20.27
C THR A 1 -10.07 36.60 20.13
N ARG A 2 -8.80 36.57 20.61
CA ARG A 2 -7.87 37.72 20.53
C ARG A 2 -6.68 37.54 19.57
N TRP A 3 -6.66 36.45 18.77
CA TRP A 3 -5.51 36.10 17.91
C TRP A 3 -5.68 36.44 16.42
N PHE A 4 -6.89 36.75 15.98
CA PHE A 4 -7.13 37.17 14.61
C PHE A 4 -7.84 38.51 14.64
N GLY A 5 -7.15 39.59 14.20
CA GLY A 5 -7.76 40.89 13.99
C GLY A 5 -8.93 40.80 12.99
N ALA A 6 -9.74 41.85 12.89
CA ALA A 6 -10.92 41.94 12.03
C ALA A 6 -10.75 41.30 10.60
N PRO A 7 -9.59 41.43 9.90
CA PRO A 7 -9.39 40.79 8.61
C PRO A 7 -9.31 39.26 8.70
N GLY A 8 -8.78 38.71 9.79
CA GLY A 8 -8.69 37.24 9.96
C GLY A 8 -10.06 36.57 10.20
N ALA A 9 -10.93 37.24 10.96
CA ALA A 9 -12.30 36.77 11.19
C ALA A 9 -13.12 36.78 9.90
N LEU A 10 -12.91 37.78 9.03
CA LEU A 10 -13.59 37.87 7.74
C LEU A 10 -13.17 36.73 6.80
N ILE A 11 -11.88 36.39 6.75
CA ILE A 11 -11.37 35.27 5.96
C ILE A 11 -11.98 33.95 6.42
N TRP A 12 -12.07 33.71 7.73
CA TRP A 12 -12.70 32.53 8.29
C TRP A 12 -14.20 32.44 7.97
N LEU A 13 -14.93 33.55 8.04
CA LEU A 13 -16.34 33.61 7.67
C LEU A 13 -16.56 33.30 6.18
N ILE A 14 -15.74 33.87 5.30
CA ILE A 14 -15.81 33.59 3.86
C ILE A 14 -15.48 32.13 3.56
N ALA A 15 -14.47 31.54 4.23
CA ALA A 15 -14.13 30.14 4.07
C ALA A 15 -15.29 29.20 4.49
N TRP A 16 -15.94 29.48 5.64
CA TRP A 16 -17.11 28.74 6.10
C TRP A 16 -18.31 28.88 5.18
N LEU A 17 -18.53 30.07 4.66
CA LEU A 17 -19.64 30.34 3.72
C LEU A 17 -19.42 29.62 2.37
N LEU A 18 -18.17 29.55 1.88
CA LEU A 18 -17.82 28.77 0.71
C LEU A 18 -17.99 27.27 0.93
N ILE A 19 -17.60 26.74 2.07
CA ILE A 19 -17.80 25.32 2.43
C ILE A 19 -19.31 25.00 2.52
N ALA A 20 -20.10 25.86 3.15
CA ALA A 20 -21.55 25.68 3.23
C ALA A 20 -22.22 25.75 1.84
N LEU A 21 -21.75 26.63 0.96
CA LEU A 21 -22.25 26.75 -0.40
C LEU A 21 -21.89 25.51 -1.26
N ILE A 22 -20.69 24.96 -1.11
CA ILE A 22 -20.25 23.73 -1.79
C ILE A 22 -21.11 22.53 -1.34
N LEU A 23 -21.41 22.43 -0.04
CA LEU A 23 -22.28 21.39 0.52
C LEU A 23 -23.75 21.55 0.09
N LEU A 24 -24.23 22.77 -0.11
CA LEU A 24 -25.59 23.06 -0.51
C LEU A 24 -25.86 22.74 -2.00
N ILE A 25 -24.81 22.81 -2.87
CA ILE A 25 -24.93 22.63 -4.32
C ILE A 25 -24.60 21.18 -4.74
N ASP A 26 -24.23 20.31 -3.78
CA ASP A 26 -23.87 18.89 -4.00
C ASP A 26 -22.79 18.69 -5.10
N LEU A 27 -21.85 19.66 -5.19
CA LEU A 27 -20.74 19.62 -6.12
C LEU A 27 -19.72 18.55 -5.68
N SER A 28 -19.38 17.64 -6.58
CA SER A 28 -18.37 16.63 -6.31
C SER A 28 -17.00 17.30 -6.08
N MET A 29 -16.16 16.74 -5.19
CA MET A 29 -14.79 17.23 -4.94
C MET A 29 -13.94 17.30 -6.22
N ALA A 30 -14.24 16.48 -7.22
CA ALA A 30 -13.58 16.50 -8.53
C ALA A 30 -13.92 17.76 -9.35
N GLU A 31 -15.15 18.25 -9.27
CA GLU A 31 -15.56 19.49 -9.98
C GLU A 31 -14.98 20.72 -9.32
N VAL A 32 -14.92 20.76 -8.00
CA VAL A 32 -14.30 21.86 -7.23
C VAL A 32 -12.80 21.94 -7.54
N THR A 33 -12.07 20.82 -7.54
CA THR A 33 -10.64 20.79 -7.85
C THR A 33 -10.35 21.18 -9.30
N SER A 34 -11.21 20.79 -10.26
CA SER A 34 -11.07 21.20 -11.66
C SER A 34 -11.34 22.71 -11.85
N GLY A 35 -12.32 23.26 -11.15
CA GLY A 35 -12.62 24.68 -11.15
C GLY A 35 -11.47 25.52 -10.57
N VAL A 36 -10.95 25.16 -9.40
CA VAL A 36 -9.82 25.82 -8.76
C VAL A 36 -8.56 25.76 -9.63
N SER A 37 -8.28 24.62 -10.27
CA SER A 37 -7.11 24.47 -11.15
C SER A 37 -7.20 25.37 -12.38
N LYS A 38 -8.38 25.58 -12.97
CA LYS A 38 -8.60 26.47 -14.10
C LYS A 38 -8.37 27.94 -13.70
N VAL A 39 -8.87 28.37 -12.55
CA VAL A 39 -8.67 29.72 -12.03
C VAL A 39 -7.19 29.95 -11.73
N PHE A 40 -6.50 28.99 -11.10
CA PHE A 40 -5.07 29.10 -10.78
C PHE A 40 -4.21 29.19 -12.05
N LYS A 41 -4.55 28.40 -13.09
CA LYS A 41 -3.86 28.43 -14.39
C LYS A 41 -4.10 29.75 -15.13
N ALA A 42 -5.30 30.33 -15.06
CA ALA A 42 -5.60 31.64 -15.62
C ALA A 42 -4.82 32.75 -14.90
N MET A 43 -4.77 32.73 -13.58
CA MET A 43 -4.02 33.71 -12.76
C MET A 43 -2.52 33.59 -12.98
N HIS A 44 -1.96 32.39 -13.06
CA HIS A 44 -0.55 32.16 -13.37
C HIS A 44 -0.17 32.71 -14.77
N ASN A 45 -1.02 32.48 -15.78
CA ASN A 45 -0.82 33.03 -17.12
C ASN A 45 -0.92 34.53 -17.17
N GLN A 46 -1.72 35.16 -16.32
CA GLN A 46 -1.83 36.60 -16.22
C GLN A 46 -0.59 37.22 -15.56
N ILE A 47 -0.08 36.59 -14.49
CA ILE A 47 1.16 37.02 -13.81
C ILE A 47 2.38 36.87 -14.73
N SER A 48 2.47 35.80 -15.50
CA SER A 48 3.56 35.55 -16.45
C SER A 48 3.56 36.59 -17.58
N ARG A 49 2.36 36.99 -18.09
CA ARG A 49 2.23 38.08 -19.07
C ARG A 49 2.61 39.47 -18.52
N LEU A 50 2.36 39.73 -17.24
CA LEU A 50 2.79 40.96 -16.57
C LEU A 50 4.31 41.01 -16.37
N LYS A 51 4.91 39.87 -15.96
CA LYS A 51 6.36 39.73 -15.82
C LYS A 51 7.09 39.87 -17.16
N SER A 52 6.58 39.29 -18.25
CA SER A 52 7.17 39.44 -19.58
C SER A 52 7.09 40.89 -20.10
N LYS A 53 5.99 41.62 -19.85
CA LYS A 53 5.86 43.05 -20.17
C LYS A 53 6.80 43.92 -19.36
N GLN A 54 7.05 43.59 -18.09
CA GLN A 54 8.04 44.31 -17.26
C GLN A 54 9.47 44.02 -17.70
N ALA A 55 9.79 42.78 -18.09
CA ALA A 55 11.11 42.42 -18.64
C ALA A 55 11.37 43.11 -19.98
N ALA A 56 10.39 43.20 -20.88
CA ALA A 56 10.49 43.91 -22.14
C ALA A 56 10.67 45.43 -21.94
N ARG A 57 9.99 46.03 -20.94
CA ARG A 57 10.19 47.46 -20.60
C ARG A 57 11.59 47.73 -20.03
N LYS A 58 12.14 46.85 -19.19
CA LYS A 58 13.51 46.95 -18.68
C LYS A 58 14.56 46.78 -19.78
N ALA A 59 14.36 45.84 -20.71
CA ALA A 59 15.26 45.65 -21.85
C ALA A 59 15.24 46.86 -22.81
N ALA A 60 14.08 47.45 -23.05
CA ALA A 60 13.96 48.66 -23.86
C ALA A 60 14.62 49.91 -23.20
N GLN A 61 14.59 50.00 -21.88
CA GLN A 61 15.27 51.09 -21.14
C GLN A 61 16.80 50.92 -21.10
N GLN A 62 17.31 49.69 -21.12
CA GLN A 62 18.75 49.38 -21.18
C GLN A 62 19.34 49.62 -22.59
N ALA A 63 18.54 49.50 -23.65
CA ALA A 63 18.97 49.76 -25.02
C ALA A 63 19.20 51.24 -25.32
N ILE A 64 18.67 52.16 -24.50
CA ILE A 64 18.82 53.62 -24.69
C ILE A 64 20.09 54.17 -24.01
N THR A 65 20.80 53.37 -23.20
CA THR A 65 21.96 53.83 -22.42
C THR A 65 23.29 53.15 -22.80
N ALA A 66 23.41 52.52 -23.96
CA ALA A 66 24.65 51.93 -24.44
C ALA A 66 25.40 52.89 -25.39
N PRO A 67 26.67 53.23 -25.14
CA PRO A 67 27.49 54.04 -26.07
C PRO A 67 27.89 53.18 -27.29
N ALA A 68 28.04 53.86 -28.45
CA ALA A 68 28.40 53.26 -29.73
C ALA A 68 29.80 52.63 -29.74
N PRO A 69 30.01 51.55 -30.53
CA PRO A 69 31.30 50.85 -30.60
C PRO A 69 32.29 51.61 -31.53
N ALA A 70 33.55 51.68 -31.10
CA ALA A 70 34.69 52.10 -31.90
C ALA A 70 35.26 50.87 -32.69
N PRO A 71 35.99 51.13 -33.81
CA PRO A 71 36.24 50.13 -34.85
C PRO A 71 37.38 49.17 -34.52
N SER A 72 37.28 48.04 -35.17
CA SER A 72 38.09 46.81 -35.11
C SER A 72 39.56 47.05 -35.46
N GLU A 73 40.46 46.40 -34.73
CA GLU A 73 41.77 45.95 -35.22
C GLU A 73 41.90 44.43 -35.14
N GLU A 74 42.23 43.86 -36.25
CA GLU A 74 42.44 42.50 -36.58
C GLU A 74 43.88 42.10 -36.18
N VAL A 75 44.04 41.16 -35.21
CA VAL A 75 45.31 40.44 -35.03
C VAL A 75 45.05 38.98 -34.66
N ALA A 76 45.76 38.16 -35.39
CA ALA A 76 45.85 36.73 -35.53
C ALA A 76 45.77 35.87 -34.24
N ALA A 77 45.23 34.67 -34.45
CA ALA A 77 45.23 33.55 -33.51
C ALA A 77 46.65 33.06 -33.14
N PRO A 78 46.79 32.39 -31.97
CA PRO A 78 47.09 30.95 -32.08
C PRO A 78 46.17 30.06 -31.20
N ARG A 79 45.90 28.93 -31.78
CA ARG A 79 45.31 27.73 -31.19
C ARG A 79 46.09 27.29 -29.95
N ASN A 80 45.43 27.04 -28.86
CA ASN A 80 45.82 25.95 -27.96
C ASN A 80 44.58 25.37 -27.30
N GLY A 81 44.40 24.11 -27.57
CA GLY A 81 43.34 23.30 -26.99
C GLY A 81 43.60 23.05 -25.49
N SER A 82 42.56 23.12 -24.73
CA SER A 82 42.45 22.30 -23.53
C SER A 82 41.04 21.74 -23.49
N ASN A 83 40.91 20.57 -24.06
CA ASN A 83 39.84 19.62 -23.71
C ASN A 83 39.93 19.34 -22.21
N GLN A 84 39.09 19.97 -21.44
CA GLN A 84 38.72 19.38 -20.14
C GLN A 84 37.72 18.25 -20.40
N PRO A 85 38.10 16.99 -20.06
CA PRO A 85 37.15 15.90 -20.11
C PRO A 85 36.07 16.16 -19.05
N ALA A 86 34.81 16.06 -19.47
CA ALA A 86 33.70 15.92 -18.55
C ALA A 86 34.08 14.87 -17.50
N GLN A 87 34.05 15.24 -16.25
CA GLN A 87 34.24 14.32 -15.13
C GLN A 87 33.19 13.22 -15.25
N SER A 88 33.63 12.07 -15.73
CA SER A 88 32.90 10.82 -15.65
C SER A 88 32.63 10.55 -14.17
N VAL A 89 31.37 10.58 -13.80
CA VAL A 89 30.87 10.02 -12.54
C VAL A 89 31.45 8.60 -12.45
N PRO A 90 32.16 8.22 -11.38
CA PRO A 90 32.68 6.88 -11.25
C PRO A 90 31.48 5.91 -11.27
N SER A 91 31.31 5.21 -12.37
CA SER A 91 30.52 4.00 -12.43
C SER A 91 31.22 2.99 -11.53
N THR A 92 30.73 2.84 -10.34
CA THR A 92 31.08 1.71 -9.47
C THR A 92 30.76 0.44 -10.29
N PRO A 93 31.74 -0.41 -10.59
CA PRO A 93 31.45 -1.63 -11.33
C PRO A 93 30.48 -2.45 -10.50
N LEU A 94 29.32 -2.77 -11.05
CA LEU A 94 28.49 -3.86 -10.56
C LEU A 94 29.39 -5.09 -10.59
N MET A 95 29.75 -5.62 -9.43
CA MET A 95 30.56 -6.85 -9.33
C MET A 95 29.84 -7.94 -10.13
N PRO A 96 30.53 -8.60 -11.09
CA PRO A 96 29.92 -9.70 -11.82
C PRO A 96 29.52 -10.80 -10.83
N ALA A 97 28.30 -11.30 -10.98
CA ALA A 97 27.70 -12.33 -10.13
C ALA A 97 28.45 -13.67 -10.10
N SER A 98 29.57 -13.81 -10.83
CA SER A 98 30.23 -15.08 -11.12
C SER A 98 31.38 -15.49 -10.20
N GLN A 99 31.54 -14.94 -9.00
CA GLN A 99 32.66 -15.34 -8.11
C GLN A 99 32.26 -15.67 -6.67
N ARG A 100 31.11 -16.29 -6.43
CA ARG A 100 30.86 -16.88 -5.11
C ARG A 100 30.51 -18.36 -5.25
N ALA A 101 31.51 -19.19 -5.16
CA ALA A 101 31.43 -20.65 -5.15
C ALA A 101 30.88 -21.23 -3.80
N HIS A 102 30.11 -20.46 -3.04
CA HIS A 102 29.43 -20.98 -1.86
C HIS A 102 27.93 -21.00 -2.11
N PRO A 103 27.29 -22.20 -2.05
CA PRO A 103 25.85 -22.28 -2.12
C PRO A 103 25.24 -21.45 -0.96
N TRP A 104 24.25 -20.61 -1.28
CA TRP A 104 23.51 -19.87 -0.28
C TRP A 104 22.76 -20.86 0.62
N VAL A 105 22.91 -20.70 1.93
CA VAL A 105 22.12 -21.46 2.91
C VAL A 105 21.07 -20.52 3.47
N LEU A 106 19.80 -20.89 3.27
CA LEU A 106 18.69 -20.13 3.83
C LEU A 106 18.65 -20.33 5.35
N PRO A 107 18.31 -19.28 6.11
CA PRO A 107 18.21 -19.38 7.56
C PRO A 107 16.98 -20.21 7.95
N ASN A 108 17.09 -20.94 9.07
CA ASN A 108 15.93 -21.61 9.64
C ASN A 108 14.99 -20.57 10.28
N PRO A 109 13.70 -20.52 9.90
CA PRO A 109 12.76 -19.56 10.48
C PRO A 109 12.67 -19.61 12.02
N GLU A 110 12.83 -20.77 12.65
CA GLU A 110 12.75 -20.96 14.10
C GLU A 110 13.91 -20.28 14.86
N ASP A 111 15.06 -20.13 14.23
CA ASP A 111 16.24 -19.52 14.85
C ASP A 111 16.17 -17.98 14.82
N ILE A 112 15.33 -17.42 13.95
CA ILE A 112 15.27 -15.97 13.69
C ILE A 112 13.98 -15.34 14.20
N LEU A 113 12.84 -16.04 14.01
CA LEU A 113 11.52 -15.51 14.36
C LEU A 113 11.15 -15.87 15.79
N ALA A 114 10.41 -14.97 16.44
CA ALA A 114 9.91 -15.22 17.77
C ALA A 114 8.97 -16.45 17.80
N PRO A 115 9.05 -17.28 18.85
CA PRO A 115 8.20 -18.46 18.98
C PRO A 115 6.71 -18.08 18.98
N VAL A 116 5.88 -18.99 18.51
CA VAL A 116 4.44 -18.82 18.49
C VAL A 116 3.88 -18.81 19.91
N THR A 117 3.26 -17.71 20.31
CA THR A 117 2.51 -17.65 21.57
C THR A 117 1.11 -18.18 21.33
N VAL A 118 0.83 -19.39 21.77
CA VAL A 118 -0.52 -19.97 21.68
C VAL A 118 -1.42 -19.28 22.71
N ALA A 119 -2.31 -18.40 22.26
CA ALA A 119 -3.34 -17.87 23.13
C ALA A 119 -4.35 -18.99 23.46
N THR A 120 -4.67 -19.13 24.76
CA THR A 120 -5.74 -20.05 25.17
C THR A 120 -7.08 -19.55 24.62
N PRO A 121 -7.83 -20.37 23.87
CA PRO A 121 -9.14 -19.96 23.36
C PRO A 121 -10.09 -19.64 24.50
N ASP A 122 -10.69 -18.45 24.46
CA ASP A 122 -11.73 -18.02 25.40
C ASP A 122 -13.11 -18.51 24.89
N SER A 123 -13.25 -19.84 24.81
CA SER A 123 -14.42 -20.48 24.20
C SER A 123 -15.71 -20.26 24.99
N GLU A 124 -15.64 -20.16 26.33
CA GLU A 124 -16.82 -19.90 27.15
C GLU A 124 -17.44 -18.54 26.85
N ASN A 125 -16.61 -17.53 26.67
CA ASN A 125 -17.03 -16.17 26.30
C ASN A 125 -17.69 -16.13 24.91
N ASP A 126 -17.25 -16.93 23.95
CA ASP A 126 -17.83 -16.95 22.61
C ASP A 126 -19.24 -17.57 22.60
N HIS A 127 -19.52 -18.61 23.40
CA HIS A 127 -20.85 -19.17 23.56
C HIS A 127 -21.80 -18.22 24.27
N ASP A 128 -21.35 -17.49 25.29
CA ASP A 128 -22.14 -16.46 25.95
C ASP A 128 -22.51 -15.33 25.00
N ARG A 129 -21.57 -14.89 24.17
CA ARG A 129 -21.81 -13.88 23.12
C ARG A 129 -22.80 -14.39 22.06
N ALA A 130 -22.75 -15.64 21.67
CA ALA A 130 -23.72 -16.25 20.76
C ALA A 130 -25.13 -16.20 21.35
N ARG A 131 -25.28 -16.54 22.65
CA ARG A 131 -26.56 -16.43 23.36
C ARG A 131 -27.09 -14.98 23.41
N VAL A 132 -26.22 -14.02 23.71
CA VAL A 132 -26.59 -12.59 23.69
C VAL A 132 -27.08 -12.17 22.31
N ILE A 133 -26.45 -12.64 21.22
CA ILE A 133 -26.90 -12.35 19.85
C ILE A 133 -28.31 -12.88 19.62
N GLU A 134 -28.56 -14.15 19.96
CA GLU A 134 -29.87 -14.78 19.76
C GLU A 134 -30.96 -14.11 20.61
N GLU A 135 -30.69 -13.84 21.88
CA GLU A 135 -31.64 -13.17 22.81
C GLU A 135 -31.94 -11.73 22.37
N THR A 136 -30.92 -10.99 21.97
CA THR A 136 -31.10 -9.61 21.50
C THR A 136 -31.96 -9.58 20.24
N LEU A 137 -31.63 -10.36 19.22
CA LEU A 137 -32.40 -10.40 17.97
C LEU A 137 -33.84 -10.90 18.21
N ARG A 138 -34.02 -11.87 19.11
CA ARG A 138 -35.37 -12.35 19.51
C ARG A 138 -36.20 -11.25 20.16
N SER A 139 -35.60 -10.41 21.02
CA SER A 139 -36.30 -9.29 21.67
C SER A 139 -36.82 -8.23 20.68
N PHE A 140 -36.14 -8.11 19.50
CA PHE A 140 -36.57 -7.28 18.38
C PHE A 140 -37.46 -8.02 17.37
N ASN A 141 -38.07 -9.13 17.76
CA ASN A 141 -38.92 -9.96 16.88
C ASN A 141 -38.20 -10.43 15.60
N THR A 142 -36.92 -10.70 15.72
CA THR A 142 -36.02 -11.14 14.63
C THR A 142 -35.26 -12.41 15.08
N PRO A 143 -35.97 -13.53 15.41
CA PRO A 143 -35.32 -14.73 15.92
C PRO A 143 -34.35 -15.32 14.91
N VAL A 144 -33.18 -15.76 15.40
CA VAL A 144 -32.12 -16.43 14.65
C VAL A 144 -31.51 -17.54 15.48
N HIS A 145 -30.79 -18.45 14.84
CA HIS A 145 -29.94 -19.45 15.48
C HIS A 145 -28.49 -19.28 15.06
N VAL A 146 -27.56 -19.33 16.02
CA VAL A 146 -26.12 -19.35 15.74
C VAL A 146 -25.74 -20.77 15.32
N VAL A 147 -25.36 -20.94 14.07
CA VAL A 147 -25.00 -22.24 13.46
C VAL A 147 -23.50 -22.45 13.37
N GLU A 148 -22.71 -21.39 13.41
CA GLU A 148 -21.26 -21.49 13.31
C GLU A 148 -20.60 -20.35 14.13
N ILE A 149 -19.53 -20.67 14.85
CA ILE A 149 -18.66 -19.71 15.53
C ILE A 149 -17.25 -19.92 15.00
N ARG A 150 -16.65 -18.87 14.44
CA ARG A 150 -15.27 -18.88 13.97
C ARG A 150 -14.50 -17.75 14.62
N ARG A 151 -13.53 -18.11 15.43
CA ARG A 151 -12.68 -17.15 16.11
C ARG A 151 -11.45 -16.83 15.24
N GLY A 152 -11.30 -15.56 14.89
CA GLY A 152 -10.09 -15.02 14.30
C GLY A 152 -9.26 -14.24 15.32
N PRO A 153 -8.10 -13.74 14.93
CA PRO A 153 -7.17 -13.06 15.86
C PRO A 153 -7.71 -11.73 16.40
N ALA A 154 -8.52 -11.02 15.64
CA ALA A 154 -9.06 -9.70 16.00
C ALA A 154 -10.58 -9.68 16.14
N ILE A 155 -11.28 -10.58 15.48
CA ILE A 155 -12.74 -10.66 15.46
C ILE A 155 -13.20 -12.12 15.58
N THR A 156 -14.39 -12.31 16.11
CA THR A 156 -15.10 -13.60 16.06
C THR A 156 -16.30 -13.47 15.11
N LEU A 157 -16.41 -14.38 14.16
CA LEU A 157 -17.53 -14.49 13.23
C LEU A 157 -18.59 -15.43 13.81
N PHE A 158 -19.80 -14.92 13.98
CA PHE A 158 -20.99 -15.70 14.33
C PHE A 158 -21.85 -15.85 13.09
N GLY A 159 -21.96 -17.08 12.57
CA GLY A 159 -22.87 -17.42 11.49
C GLY A 159 -24.26 -17.64 12.03
N VAL A 160 -25.24 -16.82 11.62
CA VAL A 160 -26.62 -16.92 12.08
C VAL A 160 -27.57 -17.24 10.95
N GLU A 161 -28.48 -18.17 11.19
CA GLU A 161 -29.59 -18.50 10.29
C GLU A 161 -30.87 -17.82 10.78
N PRO A 162 -31.59 -17.12 9.86
CA PRO A 162 -32.90 -16.55 10.15
C PRO A 162 -33.94 -17.63 10.42
N ASP A 163 -34.66 -17.50 11.52
CA ASP A 163 -35.74 -18.38 11.93
C ASP A 163 -37.13 -17.89 11.42
N TYR A 164 -38.17 -18.53 11.84
CA TYR A 164 -39.55 -18.20 11.46
C TYR A 164 -40.26 -17.46 12.58
N ILE A 165 -41.05 -16.45 12.18
CA ILE A 165 -41.97 -15.69 13.05
C ILE A 165 -43.37 -16.21 12.76
N GLU A 166 -44.13 -16.46 13.82
CA GLU A 166 -45.57 -16.75 13.72
C GLU A 166 -46.33 -15.45 13.45
N SER A 167 -47.02 -15.41 12.32
CA SER A 167 -47.89 -14.32 11.91
C SER A 167 -49.32 -14.82 11.78
N ARG A 168 -50.31 -13.90 11.81
CA ARG A 168 -51.73 -14.23 11.58
C ARG A 168 -51.99 -15.00 10.29
N ASN A 169 -51.09 -14.88 9.31
CA ASN A 169 -51.16 -15.53 7.98
C ASN A 169 -50.24 -16.76 7.83
N GLY A 170 -49.72 -17.29 8.95
CA GLY A 170 -48.81 -18.46 8.95
C GLY A 170 -47.36 -18.10 9.36
N LYS A 171 -46.44 -19.04 9.21
CA LYS A 171 -45.03 -18.88 9.53
C LYS A 171 -44.32 -18.12 8.43
N THR A 172 -43.69 -16.99 8.77
CA THR A 172 -42.91 -16.16 7.83
C THR A 172 -41.45 -16.17 8.28
N ARG A 173 -40.53 -16.43 7.34
CA ARG A 173 -39.08 -16.38 7.65
C ARG A 173 -38.62 -14.94 7.91
N VAL A 174 -37.75 -14.74 8.89
CA VAL A 174 -37.10 -13.45 9.16
C VAL A 174 -36.34 -12.97 7.94
N ARG A 175 -36.50 -11.71 7.60
CA ARG A 175 -35.76 -11.09 6.49
C ARG A 175 -34.35 -10.73 6.92
N VAL A 176 -33.38 -11.03 6.09
CA VAL A 176 -31.96 -10.69 6.31
C VAL A 176 -31.75 -9.18 6.55
N SER A 177 -32.53 -8.32 5.87
CA SER A 177 -32.50 -6.87 6.09
C SER A 177 -32.81 -6.46 7.54
N ASN A 178 -33.70 -7.19 8.23
CA ASN A 178 -34.03 -6.88 9.62
C ASN A 178 -32.81 -7.12 10.53
N ILE A 179 -32.04 -8.19 10.28
CA ILE A 179 -30.80 -8.47 11.01
C ILE A 179 -29.78 -7.36 10.79
N VAL A 180 -29.62 -6.91 9.53
CA VAL A 180 -28.66 -5.86 9.18
C VAL A 180 -29.00 -4.53 9.86
N HIS A 181 -30.29 -4.18 9.95
CA HIS A 181 -30.73 -2.94 10.61
C HIS A 181 -30.49 -2.92 12.12
N LEU A 182 -30.35 -4.07 12.76
CA LEU A 182 -30.12 -4.20 14.21
C LEU A 182 -28.62 -4.24 14.58
N ALA A 183 -27.73 -3.82 13.66
CA ALA A 183 -26.29 -3.83 13.90
C ALA A 183 -25.87 -2.99 15.11
N ASP A 184 -26.45 -1.82 15.30
CA ASP A 184 -26.13 -0.91 16.40
C ASP A 184 -26.67 -1.43 17.74
N ASP A 185 -27.88 -2.03 17.74
CA ASP A 185 -28.47 -2.65 18.94
C ASP A 185 -27.66 -3.85 19.40
N LEU A 186 -27.19 -4.68 18.46
CA LEU A 186 -26.28 -5.79 18.73
C LEU A 186 -24.93 -5.30 19.26
N ALA A 187 -24.37 -4.23 18.69
CA ALA A 187 -23.10 -3.65 19.16
C ALA A 187 -23.24 -3.18 20.63
N MET A 188 -24.36 -2.57 20.98
CA MET A 188 -24.66 -2.15 22.35
C MET A 188 -24.79 -3.35 23.29
N ALA A 189 -25.57 -4.38 22.92
CA ALA A 189 -25.79 -5.57 23.74
C ALA A 189 -24.50 -6.35 24.00
N LEU A 190 -23.64 -6.45 22.99
CA LEU A 190 -22.33 -7.10 23.05
C LEU A 190 -21.22 -6.24 23.65
N LYS A 191 -21.52 -4.99 24.01
CA LYS A 191 -20.53 -4.00 24.48
C LYS A 191 -19.35 -3.85 23.52
N ALA A 192 -19.62 -3.97 22.21
CA ALA A 192 -18.63 -3.85 21.15
C ALA A 192 -18.63 -2.42 20.60
N SER A 193 -17.45 -1.92 20.23
CA SER A 193 -17.32 -0.56 19.66
C SER A 193 -18.00 -0.44 18.30
N ARG A 194 -18.00 -1.52 17.52
CA ARG A 194 -18.64 -1.64 16.21
C ARG A 194 -18.74 -3.12 15.85
N ILE A 195 -19.83 -3.51 15.21
CA ILE A 195 -19.95 -4.83 14.55
C ILE A 195 -20.11 -4.65 13.04
N ARG A 196 -19.83 -5.71 12.30
CA ARG A 196 -20.06 -5.76 10.85
C ARG A 196 -20.96 -6.94 10.55
N ILE A 197 -21.98 -6.72 9.72
CA ILE A 197 -22.86 -7.80 9.27
C ILE A 197 -22.62 -8.04 7.79
N GLN A 198 -22.24 -9.27 7.45
CA GLN A 198 -22.04 -9.73 6.08
C GLN A 198 -23.21 -10.62 5.67
N ALA A 199 -23.98 -10.18 4.72
CA ALA A 199 -25.20 -10.88 4.33
C ALA A 199 -25.37 -10.94 2.79
N PRO A 200 -25.26 -12.11 2.17
CA PRO A 200 -24.84 -13.39 2.73
C PRO A 200 -23.32 -13.53 2.89
N VAL A 201 -22.88 -14.52 3.67
CA VAL A 201 -21.46 -14.93 3.64
C VAL A 201 -21.22 -15.74 2.35
N PRO A 202 -20.22 -15.41 1.52
CA PRO A 202 -19.93 -16.12 0.28
C PRO A 202 -19.75 -17.63 0.50
N GLY A 203 -20.46 -18.44 -0.27
CA GLY A 203 -20.41 -19.90 -0.20
C GLY A 203 -21.09 -20.52 1.04
N LYS A 204 -21.82 -19.72 1.84
CA LYS A 204 -22.54 -20.16 3.04
C LYS A 204 -24.00 -19.72 3.00
N GLY A 205 -24.89 -20.51 3.62
CA GLY A 205 -26.32 -20.23 3.69
C GLY A 205 -26.75 -19.35 4.85
N TYR A 206 -25.83 -18.69 5.56
CA TYR A 206 -26.10 -17.90 6.75
C TYR A 206 -25.61 -16.44 6.63
N VAL A 207 -26.05 -15.62 7.56
CA VAL A 207 -25.58 -14.23 7.76
C VAL A 207 -24.43 -14.23 8.75
N GLY A 208 -23.32 -13.60 8.43
CA GLY A 208 -22.15 -13.45 9.30
C GLY A 208 -22.23 -12.20 10.14
N ILE A 209 -22.09 -12.32 11.45
CA ILE A 209 -21.96 -11.19 12.40
C ILE A 209 -20.52 -11.19 12.91
N GLU A 210 -19.74 -10.23 12.48
CA GLU A 210 -18.35 -10.05 12.90
C GLU A 210 -18.30 -9.16 14.14
N VAL A 211 -17.83 -9.73 15.25
CA VAL A 211 -17.76 -9.04 16.54
C VAL A 211 -16.30 -8.92 16.98
N PRO A 212 -15.79 -7.73 17.29
CA PRO A 212 -14.42 -7.55 17.76
C PRO A 212 -14.14 -8.37 19.03
N ASN A 213 -12.97 -8.97 19.08
CA ASN A 213 -12.49 -9.67 20.26
C ASN A 213 -12.13 -8.68 21.36
N GLN A 214 -12.39 -9.02 22.62
CA GLN A 214 -11.95 -8.19 23.75
C GLN A 214 -10.44 -8.12 23.88
N LYS A 215 -9.77 -9.24 23.54
CA LYS A 215 -8.31 -9.34 23.43
C LYS A 215 -7.96 -9.79 22.02
N THR A 216 -7.15 -8.98 21.34
CA THR A 216 -6.60 -9.34 20.04
C THR A 216 -5.42 -10.29 20.22
N GLU A 217 -5.34 -11.30 19.37
CA GLU A 217 -4.22 -12.24 19.34
C GLU A 217 -3.12 -11.69 18.43
N LEU A 218 -1.87 -11.86 18.84
CA LEU A 218 -0.72 -11.55 18.00
C LEU A 218 -0.56 -12.68 16.95
N VAL A 219 -0.59 -12.31 15.69
CA VAL A 219 -0.32 -13.25 14.59
C VAL A 219 1.18 -13.27 14.34
N SER A 220 1.81 -14.41 14.65
CA SER A 220 3.24 -14.61 14.42
C SER A 220 3.54 -14.90 12.96
N LEU A 221 4.60 -14.28 12.42
CA LEU A 221 5.09 -14.60 11.08
C LEU A 221 5.53 -16.08 10.99
N LEU A 222 6.16 -16.60 12.04
CA LEU A 222 6.59 -18.01 12.11
C LEU A 222 5.41 -18.97 11.91
N GLU A 223 4.28 -18.72 12.57
CA GLU A 223 3.07 -19.54 12.45
C GLU A 223 2.57 -19.61 10.99
N ILE A 224 2.59 -18.47 10.28
CA ILE A 224 2.13 -18.43 8.88
C ILE A 224 3.12 -19.13 7.96
N VAL A 225 4.43 -18.89 8.12
CA VAL A 225 5.48 -19.51 7.29
C VAL A 225 5.52 -21.03 7.47
N GLN A 226 5.25 -21.53 8.67
CA GLN A 226 5.18 -22.96 8.96
C GLN A 226 3.83 -23.61 8.59
N SER A 227 2.83 -22.81 8.21
CA SER A 227 1.51 -23.35 7.89
C SER A 227 1.51 -24.20 6.62
N PRO A 228 0.65 -25.22 6.54
CA PRO A 228 0.49 -26.02 5.32
C PRO A 228 0.16 -25.16 4.09
N SER A 229 -0.64 -24.11 4.26
CA SER A 229 -1.02 -23.20 3.16
C SER A 229 0.18 -22.46 2.57
N PHE A 230 1.17 -22.10 3.39
CA PHE A 230 2.41 -21.51 2.92
C PHE A 230 3.34 -22.55 2.31
N ALA A 231 3.50 -23.71 2.96
CA ALA A 231 4.41 -24.77 2.51
C ALA A 231 4.01 -25.35 1.15
N THR A 232 2.70 -25.61 0.95
CA THR A 232 2.18 -26.23 -0.30
C THR A 232 1.99 -25.24 -1.45
N ASN A 233 2.08 -23.93 -1.23
CA ASN A 233 2.00 -22.95 -2.30
C ASN A 233 3.28 -23.02 -3.19
N PRO A 234 3.17 -23.38 -4.48
CA PRO A 234 4.32 -23.55 -5.37
C PRO A 234 4.93 -22.23 -5.84
N ASP A 235 4.25 -21.11 -5.64
CA ASP A 235 4.71 -19.83 -6.16
C ASP A 235 5.99 -19.36 -5.45
N PRO A 236 7.06 -19.06 -6.18
CA PRO A 236 8.31 -18.59 -5.58
C PRO A 236 8.17 -17.20 -4.93
N LEU A 237 7.27 -16.34 -5.41
CA LEU A 237 7.03 -15.00 -4.86
C LEU A 237 5.86 -14.95 -3.86
N LYS A 238 5.58 -16.07 -3.21
CA LYS A 238 4.62 -16.15 -2.10
C LYS A 238 5.15 -15.43 -0.86
N PHE A 239 4.24 -14.81 -0.12
CA PHE A 239 4.56 -14.19 1.16
C PHE A 239 3.45 -14.42 2.19
N ALA A 240 3.84 -14.41 3.46
CA ALA A 240 2.93 -14.54 4.58
C ALA A 240 2.22 -13.19 4.83
N LEU A 241 0.88 -13.19 4.76
CA LEU A 241 0.09 -11.97 5.00
C LEU A 241 -0.49 -11.93 6.41
N GLY A 242 -0.87 -13.08 6.99
CA GLY A 242 -1.44 -13.15 8.32
C GLY A 242 -2.52 -14.23 8.42
N LYS A 243 -3.56 -13.99 9.22
CA LYS A 243 -4.75 -14.85 9.35
C LYS A 243 -5.98 -14.12 8.82
N ASN A 244 -6.88 -14.87 8.21
CA ASN A 244 -8.19 -14.36 7.81
C ASN A 244 -9.13 -14.24 9.03
N VAL A 245 -10.35 -13.74 8.81
CA VAL A 245 -11.39 -13.58 9.85
C VAL A 245 -11.81 -14.89 10.52
N ALA A 246 -11.51 -16.03 9.90
CA ALA A 246 -11.77 -17.36 10.46
C ALA A 246 -10.54 -17.96 11.18
N GLY A 247 -9.48 -17.18 11.40
CA GLY A 247 -8.26 -17.62 12.06
C GLY A 247 -7.34 -18.49 11.20
N GLN A 248 -7.65 -18.68 9.91
CA GLN A 248 -6.85 -19.52 9.03
C GLN A 248 -5.66 -18.72 8.46
N PRO A 249 -4.46 -19.31 8.37
CA PRO A 249 -3.31 -18.71 7.72
C PRO A 249 -3.63 -18.30 6.27
N PHE A 250 -3.22 -17.08 5.90
CA PHE A 250 -3.43 -16.54 4.57
C PHE A 250 -2.11 -16.10 3.96
N THR A 251 -1.85 -16.62 2.77
CA THR A 251 -0.67 -16.31 1.95
C THR A 251 -1.11 -15.67 0.65
N ALA A 252 -0.27 -14.80 0.10
CA ALA A 252 -0.47 -14.20 -1.19
C ALA A 252 0.80 -14.32 -2.03
N SER A 253 0.69 -14.15 -3.35
CA SER A 253 1.84 -14.09 -4.25
C SER A 253 1.93 -12.72 -4.91
N LEU A 254 3.14 -12.17 -4.95
CA LEU A 254 3.39 -10.93 -5.68
C LEU A 254 3.38 -11.14 -7.19
N ALA A 255 3.67 -12.38 -7.66
CA ALA A 255 3.65 -12.72 -9.07
C ALA A 255 2.24 -12.63 -9.69
N ASP A 256 1.21 -12.87 -8.88
CA ASP A 256 -0.19 -12.77 -9.31
C ASP A 256 -0.70 -11.31 -9.35
N MET A 257 0.10 -10.37 -8.88
CA MET A 257 -0.28 -8.95 -8.77
C MET A 257 0.55 -8.10 -9.75
N PRO A 258 -0.07 -7.22 -10.55
CA PRO A 258 0.68 -6.25 -11.36
C PRO A 258 1.55 -5.34 -10.48
N HIS A 259 1.00 -4.91 -9.35
CA HIS A 259 1.66 -4.17 -8.26
C HIS A 259 0.82 -4.26 -7.00
N LEU A 260 1.45 -4.03 -5.85
CA LEU A 260 0.80 -4.04 -4.54
C LEU A 260 0.88 -2.64 -3.91
N LEU A 261 -0.26 -2.06 -3.58
CA LEU A 261 -0.36 -0.84 -2.79
C LEU A 261 -0.75 -1.18 -1.35
N ILE A 262 0.10 -0.80 -0.38
CA ILE A 262 -0.19 -0.97 1.05
C ILE A 262 -0.43 0.42 1.65
N ALA A 263 -1.65 0.67 2.10
CA ALA A 263 -2.06 1.94 2.69
C ALA A 263 -2.68 1.75 4.07
N GLY A 264 -2.57 2.77 4.91
CA GLY A 264 -3.15 2.74 6.26
C GLY A 264 -2.79 4.00 7.04
N THR A 265 -3.54 4.26 8.10
CA THR A 265 -3.27 5.34 9.06
C THR A 265 -2.01 5.06 9.86
N THR A 266 -1.53 6.04 10.60
CA THR A 266 -0.41 5.85 11.54
C THR A 266 -0.75 4.72 12.52
N ASN A 267 0.21 3.84 12.79
CA ASN A 267 0.07 2.66 13.65
C ASN A 267 -0.92 1.57 13.17
N SER A 268 -1.34 1.61 11.91
CA SER A 268 -2.21 0.56 11.33
C SER A 268 -1.48 -0.75 10.99
N GLY A 269 -0.15 -0.81 11.14
CA GLY A 269 0.65 -1.99 10.81
C GLY A 269 1.21 -2.00 9.38
N LYS A 270 1.15 -0.88 8.62
CA LYS A 270 1.69 -0.80 7.25
C LYS A 270 3.15 -1.25 7.18
N SER A 271 4.03 -0.71 8.03
CA SER A 271 5.45 -1.08 8.07
C SER A 271 5.67 -2.52 8.52
N VAL A 272 4.83 -3.03 9.43
CA VAL A 272 4.84 -4.44 9.84
C VAL A 272 4.51 -5.36 8.66
N CYS A 273 3.51 -5.01 7.87
CA CYS A 273 3.15 -5.76 6.67
C CYS A 273 4.30 -5.78 5.64
N VAL A 274 4.93 -4.63 5.36
CA VAL A 274 6.09 -4.55 4.45
C VAL A 274 7.25 -5.41 4.97
N ASN A 275 7.56 -5.32 6.26
CA ASN A 275 8.61 -6.14 6.87
C ASN A 275 8.29 -7.63 6.85
N ALA A 276 7.02 -8.03 7.04
CA ALA A 276 6.59 -9.43 6.93
C ALA A 276 6.77 -9.98 5.50
N ILE A 277 6.49 -9.16 4.48
CA ILE A 277 6.72 -9.53 3.07
C ILE A 277 8.22 -9.71 2.82
N LEU A 278 9.06 -8.74 3.20
CA LEU A 278 10.51 -8.83 3.02
C LEU A 278 11.09 -10.03 3.78
N ALA A 279 10.69 -10.23 5.03
CA ALA A 279 11.14 -11.37 5.84
C ALA A 279 10.72 -12.71 5.23
N SER A 280 9.50 -12.81 4.68
CA SER A 280 9.05 -14.02 3.96
C SER A 280 10.00 -14.38 2.83
N TYR A 281 10.41 -13.39 2.03
CA TYR A 281 11.35 -13.62 0.92
C TYR A 281 12.76 -13.94 1.41
N LEU A 282 13.25 -13.25 2.42
CA LEU A 282 14.58 -13.50 2.98
C LEU A 282 14.73 -14.89 3.63
N LEU A 283 13.62 -15.47 4.10
CA LEU A 283 13.57 -16.80 4.67
C LEU A 283 13.45 -17.91 3.61
N THR A 284 12.96 -17.59 2.40
CA THR A 284 12.59 -18.61 1.41
C THR A 284 13.34 -18.52 0.09
N LEU A 285 13.95 -17.39 -0.21
CA LEU A 285 14.63 -17.14 -1.49
C LEU A 285 16.06 -16.67 -1.28
N THR A 286 16.96 -17.20 -2.11
CA THR A 286 18.37 -16.77 -2.12
C THR A 286 18.56 -15.48 -2.90
N PRO A 287 19.70 -14.77 -2.73
CA PRO A 287 20.03 -13.59 -3.52
C PRO A 287 20.10 -13.83 -5.04
N ASP A 288 20.27 -15.06 -5.48
CA ASP A 288 20.27 -15.42 -6.91
C ASP A 288 18.84 -15.52 -7.47
N GLN A 289 17.86 -15.78 -6.59
CA GLN A 289 16.45 -15.93 -6.95
C GLN A 289 15.69 -14.62 -6.86
N ILE A 290 16.05 -13.73 -5.91
CA ILE A 290 15.38 -12.44 -5.72
C ILE A 290 16.38 -11.33 -5.39
N ARG A 291 16.18 -10.17 -5.98
CA ARG A 291 16.94 -8.95 -5.70
C ARG A 291 15.99 -7.81 -5.35
N PHE A 292 16.41 -6.94 -4.45
CA PHE A 292 15.63 -5.80 -3.98
C PHE A 292 16.27 -4.48 -4.36
N VAL A 293 15.41 -3.53 -4.73
CA VAL A 293 15.69 -2.10 -4.69
C VAL A 293 14.74 -1.51 -3.65
N LEU A 294 15.29 -1.05 -2.51
CA LEU A 294 14.50 -0.49 -1.43
C LEU A 294 14.62 1.03 -1.41
N VAL A 295 13.49 1.71 -1.25
CA VAL A 295 13.39 3.18 -1.20
C VAL A 295 12.71 3.58 0.10
N ASP A 296 13.43 4.33 0.95
CA ASP A 296 12.94 4.82 2.25
C ASP A 296 13.27 6.31 2.43
N PRO A 297 12.48 7.22 1.87
CA PRO A 297 12.73 8.66 1.96
C PRO A 297 12.63 9.20 3.39
N LYS A 298 11.99 8.47 4.30
CA LYS A 298 11.86 8.82 5.72
C LYS A 298 13.02 8.33 6.58
N ARG A 299 13.84 7.40 6.08
CA ARG A 299 15.01 6.82 6.75
C ARG A 299 14.70 6.10 8.07
N VAL A 300 13.51 5.54 8.22
CA VAL A 300 13.05 4.99 9.51
C VAL A 300 12.56 3.54 9.45
N GLU A 301 12.23 3.03 8.26
CA GLU A 301 11.58 1.72 8.13
C GLU A 301 12.48 0.65 7.49
N LEU A 302 13.22 0.99 6.42
CA LEU A 302 13.94 0.02 5.60
C LEU A 302 15.47 0.14 5.67
N THR A 303 16.00 1.17 6.29
CA THR A 303 17.47 1.38 6.41
C THR A 303 18.19 0.29 7.16
N SER A 304 17.50 -0.44 8.05
CA SER A 304 18.02 -1.60 8.76
C SER A 304 18.38 -2.79 7.86
N TYR A 305 17.83 -2.83 6.64
CA TYR A 305 18.16 -3.85 5.65
C TYR A 305 19.45 -3.60 4.87
N ASN A 306 20.13 -2.46 5.11
CA ASN A 306 21.42 -2.23 4.47
C ASN A 306 22.42 -3.33 4.81
N GLY A 307 23.14 -3.83 3.80
CA GLY A 307 24.13 -4.88 3.95
C GLY A 307 23.62 -6.30 3.67
N ILE A 308 22.32 -6.54 3.53
CA ILE A 308 21.83 -7.85 3.11
C ILE A 308 22.23 -8.13 1.65
N PRO A 309 22.61 -9.39 1.32
CA PRO A 309 23.10 -9.74 -0.02
C PRO A 309 22.06 -9.64 -1.13
N HIS A 310 20.78 -9.54 -0.81
CA HIS A 310 19.67 -9.39 -1.74
C HIS A 310 19.55 -7.97 -2.32
N LEU A 311 20.19 -6.96 -1.74
CA LEU A 311 20.12 -5.60 -2.26
C LEU A 311 20.97 -5.41 -3.51
N LEU A 312 20.39 -4.79 -4.56
CA LEU A 312 21.14 -4.33 -5.73
C LEU A 312 21.94 -3.05 -5.46
N ALA A 313 21.46 -2.23 -4.53
CA ALA A 313 22.12 -1.01 -4.07
C ALA A 313 21.72 -0.77 -2.59
N PRO A 314 22.49 0.04 -1.84
CA PRO A 314 22.05 0.49 -0.53
C PRO A 314 20.65 1.12 -0.57
N VAL A 315 19.90 1.04 0.53
CA VAL A 315 18.55 1.62 0.62
C VAL A 315 18.59 3.08 0.21
N ILE A 316 17.76 3.43 -0.77
CA ILE A 316 17.73 4.76 -1.37
C ILE A 316 16.91 5.67 -0.45
N VAL A 317 17.56 6.66 0.12
CA VAL A 317 16.94 7.61 1.06
C VAL A 317 16.81 9.02 0.47
N ASP A 318 17.55 9.32 -0.59
CA ASP A 318 17.55 10.62 -1.25
C ASP A 318 16.56 10.62 -2.42
N ALA A 319 15.59 11.55 -2.41
CA ALA A 319 14.54 11.61 -3.42
C ALA A 319 15.09 11.77 -4.85
N GLU A 320 16.21 12.47 -5.03
CA GLU A 320 16.86 12.65 -6.33
C GLU A 320 17.35 11.31 -6.92
N LYS A 321 17.83 10.39 -6.09
CA LYS A 321 18.30 9.09 -6.51
C LYS A 321 17.18 8.13 -6.87
N VAL A 322 15.96 8.34 -6.35
CA VAL A 322 14.79 7.51 -6.65
C VAL A 322 14.48 7.52 -8.15
N VAL A 323 14.52 8.71 -8.78
CA VAL A 323 14.26 8.84 -10.22
C VAL A 323 15.26 8.03 -11.04
N GLY A 324 16.55 8.08 -10.66
CA GLY A 324 17.60 7.30 -11.31
C GLY A 324 17.38 5.79 -11.18
N ALA A 325 16.97 5.32 -9.99
CA ALA A 325 16.64 3.91 -9.75
C ALA A 325 15.45 3.44 -10.60
N LEU A 326 14.37 4.23 -10.67
CA LEU A 326 13.22 3.92 -11.50
C LEU A 326 13.56 3.87 -12.99
N GLN A 327 14.37 4.81 -13.47
CA GLN A 327 14.86 4.81 -14.86
C GLN A 327 15.73 3.59 -15.15
N TRP A 328 16.55 3.16 -14.19
CA TRP A 328 17.33 1.94 -14.33
C TRP A 328 16.42 0.71 -14.42
N MET A 329 15.40 0.60 -13.56
CA MET A 329 14.43 -0.50 -13.60
C MET A 329 13.68 -0.58 -14.94
N LEU A 330 13.29 0.58 -15.50
CA LEU A 330 12.65 0.62 -16.82
C LEU A 330 13.57 0.07 -17.91
N ARG A 331 14.86 0.46 -17.91
CA ARG A 331 15.85 -0.07 -18.87
C ARG A 331 16.07 -1.56 -18.69
N GLU A 332 16.14 -2.04 -17.47
CA GLU A 332 16.28 -3.47 -17.16
C GLU A 332 15.06 -4.27 -17.66
N MET A 333 13.86 -3.74 -17.45
CA MET A 333 12.63 -4.33 -17.98
C MET A 333 12.66 -4.43 -19.51
N ASP A 334 13.02 -3.34 -20.22
CA ASP A 334 13.13 -3.33 -21.68
C ASP A 334 14.18 -4.32 -22.19
N LEU A 335 15.30 -4.44 -21.48
CA LEU A 335 16.33 -5.43 -21.80
C LEU A 335 15.78 -6.86 -21.70
N ARG A 336 15.09 -7.19 -20.62
CA ARG A 336 14.48 -8.51 -20.44
C ARG A 336 13.39 -8.81 -21.47
N TYR A 337 12.57 -7.84 -21.85
CA TYR A 337 11.61 -8.02 -22.93
C TYR A 337 12.28 -8.34 -24.27
N ARG A 338 13.41 -7.71 -24.58
CA ARG A 338 14.19 -8.05 -25.78
C ARG A 338 14.75 -9.47 -25.71
N MET A 339 15.32 -9.87 -24.57
CA MET A 339 15.82 -11.24 -24.35
C MET A 339 14.70 -12.28 -24.53
N PHE A 340 13.51 -12.02 -24.01
CA PHE A 340 12.35 -12.90 -24.19
C PHE A 340 11.94 -12.98 -25.68
N ALA A 341 11.88 -11.84 -26.36
CA ALA A 341 11.54 -11.80 -27.79
C ALA A 341 12.56 -12.53 -28.65
N GLU A 342 13.87 -12.36 -28.39
CA GLU A 342 14.95 -13.04 -29.08
C GLU A 342 14.94 -14.57 -28.87
N SER A 343 14.53 -14.99 -27.66
CA SER A 343 14.41 -16.41 -27.29
C SER A 343 13.05 -17.02 -27.67
N GLY A 344 12.12 -16.23 -28.21
CA GLY A 344 10.79 -16.70 -28.62
C GLY A 344 9.85 -17.06 -27.45
N VAL A 345 10.12 -16.59 -26.23
CA VAL A 345 9.33 -16.85 -25.02
C VAL A 345 8.54 -15.61 -24.59
N ARG A 346 7.50 -15.80 -23.78
CA ARG A 346 6.56 -14.72 -23.41
C ARG A 346 6.78 -14.14 -22.02
N ASN A 347 7.44 -14.89 -21.15
CA ASN A 347 7.57 -14.52 -19.74
C ASN A 347 8.85 -15.11 -19.13
N LEU A 348 9.15 -14.67 -17.91
CA LEU A 348 10.33 -15.09 -17.15
C LEU A 348 10.36 -16.60 -16.87
N VAL A 349 9.20 -17.21 -16.60
CA VAL A 349 9.13 -18.65 -16.28
C VAL A 349 9.53 -19.47 -17.49
N GLU A 350 8.97 -19.17 -18.67
CA GLU A 350 9.33 -19.84 -19.94
C GLU A 350 10.80 -19.62 -20.28
N TYR A 351 11.33 -18.40 -20.06
CA TYR A 351 12.72 -18.09 -20.29
C TYR A 351 13.66 -18.92 -19.41
N ASN A 352 13.39 -18.99 -18.10
CA ASN A 352 14.18 -19.77 -17.16
C ASN A 352 14.11 -21.29 -17.47
N GLN A 353 12.96 -21.79 -17.90
CA GLN A 353 12.83 -23.20 -18.33
C GLN A 353 13.64 -23.49 -19.56
N LEU A 354 13.64 -22.58 -20.54
CA LEU A 354 14.45 -22.72 -21.75
C LEU A 354 15.95 -22.74 -21.40
N LYS A 355 16.40 -21.79 -20.58
CA LYS A 355 17.81 -21.69 -20.18
C LYS A 355 18.27 -22.88 -19.32
N ALA A 356 17.45 -23.37 -18.43
CA ALA A 356 17.72 -24.59 -17.67
C ALA A 356 17.84 -25.83 -18.57
N ALA A 357 17.08 -25.91 -19.68
CA ALA A 357 17.18 -26.99 -20.66
C ALA A 357 18.46 -26.87 -21.51
N GLU A 358 19.01 -25.67 -21.73
CA GLU A 358 20.26 -25.39 -22.42
C GLU A 358 21.51 -25.61 -21.53
N GLY A 359 21.31 -25.79 -20.19
CA GLY A 359 22.39 -26.01 -19.23
C GLY A 359 23.05 -24.72 -18.73
N GLU A 360 22.39 -23.60 -18.91
CA GLU A 360 22.80 -22.27 -18.42
C GLU A 360 22.14 -21.86 -17.09
#